data_30e672b027ba15dc2314f8fa791157ca
#
_entry.id   30e672b027ba15dc2314f8fa791157ca
#
_cell.length_a   1.000
_cell.length_b   1.000
_cell.length_c   1.000
_cell.angle_alpha   90.00
_cell.angle_beta   90.00
_cell.angle_gamma   90.00
#
_symmetry.space_group_name_H-M   'P 1'
#
loop_
_entity.id
_entity.type
_entity.pdbx_description
1 polymer ?
#
loop_
_entity_poly.entity_id
_entity_poly.type
_entity_poly.pdbx_seq_one_letter_code
_entity_poly.pdbx_strand_id
1 'polypeptide(L)'
;MKLNFIFGLLFSVVALQMKGAGGTPEGLPPFVRFPGLEQEVYITRDTCKSVEGRFPGFSPFFVIYPDKPCDASEAAALTDELGIASYAHTYSGTVCVMNPLGKEYDAVKDLEAYKNFLNKMRVFTNLKIIGIGKGATFVNRTIAGHAGAVAGIVSLNGRPAKTAEGAAPVPAFIAGTHSRQVAAAYILQNQAEPVRKEDGLACYANRQEPLQQVVVSANKYISLKEAFAEAWKTLLCKNYRFNNYEHTWYTGAQFDQYGTYELEPYIMPEDWGITRRVMKKDLIGTGDFLWYEFHPEATLKAEKASVPLLLLLHGNNNDPRTQAETSGFIELAVEENFIVAELEWQGNGYAPMGLDGIEQVVYHLLKTYPQIDPSRVYAEGLSAGAATATGLGIRKSHVFAAVGAQSAGLTPDRYMFGWRSPDERGGAETGQCGDRLFLCDGYGRRSRAFCKRKQLAHQCLLLCLDCLSDHERHGGE
;
A
#
# COMPACT_ATOMS: atom_id res chain seq x y z
N MET A 1 -44.08 9.67 -35.36
CA MET A 1 -42.89 10.49 -35.22
C MET A 1 -42.17 10.07 -33.95
N LYS A 2 -41.19 9.17 -34.05
CA LYS A 2 -40.38 8.66 -32.94
C LYS A 2 -38.98 9.24 -33.12
N LEU A 3 -38.56 10.09 -32.16
CA LEU A 3 -37.21 10.62 -32.11
C LEU A 3 -36.34 9.69 -31.25
N ASN A 4 -35.45 8.97 -31.88
CA ASN A 4 -34.43 8.20 -31.20
C ASN A 4 -33.24 9.11 -30.86
N PHE A 5 -33.02 9.35 -29.57
CA PHE A 5 -31.80 9.97 -29.07
C PHE A 5 -30.75 8.87 -28.90
N ILE A 6 -29.73 8.90 -29.74
CA ILE A 6 -28.51 8.11 -29.60
C ILE A 6 -27.57 8.96 -28.74
N PHE A 7 -27.35 8.52 -27.49
CA PHE A 7 -26.25 9.02 -26.66
C PHE A 7 -24.99 8.21 -26.98
N GLY A 8 -24.16 8.77 -27.83
CA GLY A 8 -22.78 8.29 -28.01
C GLY A 8 -21.91 8.83 -26.89
N LEU A 9 -21.56 8.01 -25.92
CA LEU A 9 -20.50 8.30 -24.98
C LEU A 9 -19.15 8.11 -25.68
N LEU A 10 -18.53 9.22 -26.11
CA LEU A 10 -17.12 9.27 -26.43
C LEU A 10 -16.35 9.23 -25.09
N PHE A 11 -15.80 8.08 -24.76
CA PHE A 11 -14.73 8.00 -23.79
C PHE A 11 -13.44 8.50 -24.45
N SER A 12 -13.17 9.78 -24.30
CA SER A 12 -11.85 10.33 -24.55
C SER A 12 -10.92 9.80 -23.45
N VAL A 13 -10.04 8.89 -23.83
CA VAL A 13 -8.88 8.54 -23.00
C VAL A 13 -7.98 9.78 -22.97
N VAL A 14 -8.20 10.65 -22.02
CA VAL A 14 -7.23 11.68 -21.65
C VAL A 14 -6.16 10.96 -20.84
N ALA A 15 -5.06 10.62 -21.51
CA ALA A 15 -3.81 10.38 -20.83
C ALA A 15 -3.46 11.68 -20.11
N LEU A 16 -3.80 11.80 -18.83
CA LEU A 16 -3.31 12.86 -17.96
C LEU A 16 -1.81 12.67 -17.85
N GLN A 17 -1.06 13.34 -18.72
CA GLN A 17 0.33 13.67 -18.43
C GLN A 17 0.29 14.59 -17.20
N MET A 18 0.51 14.02 -16.03
CA MET A 18 0.80 14.78 -14.83
C MET A 18 2.06 15.61 -15.07
N LYS A 19 1.92 16.82 -15.50
CA LYS A 19 2.95 17.84 -15.34
C LYS A 19 3.02 18.20 -13.86
N GLY A 20 3.70 17.33 -13.10
CA GLY A 20 4.24 17.71 -11.82
C GLY A 20 5.24 18.85 -12.05
N ALA A 21 5.30 19.80 -11.14
CA ALA A 21 6.26 20.90 -11.16
C ALA A 21 7.67 20.38 -11.46
N GLY A 22 8.19 20.71 -12.62
CA GLY A 22 9.55 20.90 -13.06
C GLY A 22 10.68 19.99 -12.55
N GLY A 23 10.48 18.67 -12.43
CA GLY A 23 11.57 17.70 -12.30
C GLY A 23 11.33 16.57 -13.28
N THR A 24 12.36 16.15 -14.02
CA THR A 24 12.35 14.86 -14.71
C THR A 24 11.96 13.78 -13.69
N PRO A 25 11.11 12.80 -14.05
CA PRO A 25 10.88 11.66 -13.16
C PRO A 25 12.26 11.06 -12.85
N GLU A 26 12.70 11.17 -11.60
CA GLU A 26 13.88 10.46 -11.16
C GLU A 26 13.56 8.97 -11.33
N GLY A 27 14.35 8.26 -12.12
CA GLY A 27 14.25 6.81 -12.24
C GLY A 27 14.42 6.15 -10.86
N LEU A 28 14.10 4.87 -10.76
CA LEU A 28 14.40 4.12 -9.55
C LEU A 28 15.88 4.25 -9.19
N PRO A 29 16.25 4.21 -7.88
CA PRO A 29 17.63 4.11 -7.47
C PRO A 29 18.33 2.92 -8.12
N PRO A 30 19.67 2.95 -8.25
CA PRO A 30 20.42 1.84 -8.83
C PRO A 30 20.11 0.51 -8.13
N PHE A 31 20.05 -0.56 -8.90
CA PHE A 31 19.97 -1.90 -8.35
C PHE A 31 21.22 -2.25 -7.57
N VAL A 32 21.03 -2.80 -6.39
CA VAL A 32 22.12 -3.32 -5.55
C VAL A 32 21.93 -4.81 -5.31
N ARG A 33 23.01 -5.55 -5.15
CA ARG A 33 22.96 -6.96 -4.77
C ARG A 33 22.44 -7.08 -3.34
N PHE A 34 21.40 -7.90 -3.14
CA PHE A 34 20.87 -8.18 -1.82
C PHE A 34 21.86 -9.06 -1.02
N PRO A 35 22.28 -8.64 0.18
CA PRO A 35 23.33 -9.33 0.93
C PRO A 35 22.83 -10.60 1.60
N GLY A 36 23.77 -11.53 1.86
CA GLY A 36 23.54 -12.70 2.71
C GLY A 36 22.66 -13.79 2.12
N LEU A 37 22.50 -13.83 0.80
CA LEU A 37 21.93 -14.93 0.04
C LEU A 37 23.01 -15.55 -0.85
N GLU A 38 22.96 -16.87 -1.03
CA GLU A 38 23.76 -17.56 -2.05
C GLU A 38 23.30 -17.15 -3.45
N GLN A 39 22.00 -17.04 -3.63
CA GLN A 39 21.37 -16.59 -4.88
C GLN A 39 21.70 -15.12 -5.18
N GLU A 40 21.94 -14.81 -6.44
CA GLU A 40 22.10 -13.43 -6.88
C GLU A 40 20.72 -12.78 -7.02
N VAL A 41 20.41 -11.91 -6.09
CA VAL A 41 19.21 -11.09 -6.07
C VAL A 41 19.63 -9.63 -6.18
N TYR A 42 19.08 -8.93 -7.16
CA TYR A 42 19.27 -7.50 -7.33
C TYR A 42 18.00 -6.77 -6.95
N ILE A 43 18.13 -5.74 -6.12
CA ILE A 43 17.00 -5.03 -5.52
C ILE A 43 17.14 -3.52 -5.70
N THR A 44 16.03 -2.86 -5.99
CA THR A 44 15.89 -1.41 -5.89
C THR A 44 14.56 -1.03 -5.25
N ARG A 45 14.50 0.16 -4.71
CA ARG A 45 13.33 0.68 -4.01
C ARG A 45 13.29 2.20 -4.12
N ASP A 46 12.14 2.76 -4.43
CA ASP A 46 11.94 4.21 -4.52
C ASP A 46 11.86 4.90 -3.14
N THR A 47 11.89 4.17 -2.05
CA THR A 47 11.89 4.74 -0.71
C THR A 47 13.27 4.68 -0.09
N CYS A 48 13.67 5.72 0.67
CA CYS A 48 14.93 5.75 1.41
C CYS A 48 14.98 4.79 2.60
N LYS A 49 13.99 3.92 2.75
CA LYS A 49 13.90 3.00 3.89
C LYS A 49 14.90 1.86 3.78
N SER A 50 15.41 1.45 4.93
CA SER A 50 16.15 0.21 5.04
C SER A 50 15.34 -0.95 4.47
N VAL A 51 15.97 -1.72 3.60
CA VAL A 51 15.33 -2.86 2.94
C VAL A 51 15.16 -4.03 3.91
N GLU A 52 16.06 -4.17 4.88
CA GLU A 52 16.03 -5.26 5.86
C GLU A 52 15.08 -4.96 7.04
N GLY A 53 14.24 -5.94 7.36
CA GLY A 53 13.48 -5.96 8.61
C GLY A 53 12.25 -5.06 8.67
N ARG A 54 11.80 -4.50 7.54
CA ARG A 54 10.61 -3.65 7.49
C ARG A 54 9.51 -4.26 6.66
N PHE A 55 8.30 -4.08 7.14
CA PHE A 55 7.11 -4.36 6.35
C PHE A 55 7.03 -3.33 5.22
N PRO A 56 6.96 -3.77 3.95
CA PRO A 56 6.76 -2.85 2.85
C PRO A 56 5.34 -2.25 2.83
N GLY A 57 4.50 -2.57 3.80
CA GLY A 57 3.12 -2.12 3.85
C GLY A 57 2.32 -2.62 2.64
N PHE A 58 1.47 -1.76 2.10
CA PHE A 58 0.71 -2.02 0.86
C PHE A 58 1.49 -1.69 -0.40
N SER A 59 2.69 -1.16 -0.28
CA SER A 59 3.56 -0.95 -1.42
C SER A 59 3.75 -2.24 -2.19
N PRO A 60 3.57 -2.26 -3.51
CA PRO A 60 3.77 -3.46 -4.29
C PRO A 60 5.23 -3.92 -4.21
N PHE A 61 5.39 -5.21 -3.99
CA PHE A 61 6.69 -5.86 -3.98
C PHE A 61 6.80 -6.74 -5.22
N PHE A 62 7.51 -6.27 -6.22
CA PHE A 62 7.69 -6.98 -7.48
C PHE A 62 8.89 -7.89 -7.41
N VAL A 63 8.71 -9.18 -7.68
CA VAL A 63 9.79 -10.16 -7.83
C VAL A 63 9.78 -10.69 -9.25
N ILE A 64 10.85 -10.40 -9.98
CA ILE A 64 11.02 -10.77 -11.38
C ILE A 64 11.94 -11.97 -11.48
N TYR A 65 11.48 -13.01 -12.15
CA TYR A 65 12.25 -14.18 -12.56
C TYR A 65 12.57 -14.05 -14.06
N PRO A 66 13.80 -13.67 -14.41
CA PRO A 66 14.18 -13.42 -15.81
C PRO A 66 14.31 -14.70 -16.66
N ASP A 67 14.31 -14.55 -17.97
CA ASP A 67 14.57 -15.66 -18.90
C ASP A 67 16.02 -16.16 -18.82
N LYS A 68 16.96 -15.23 -18.53
CA LYS A 68 18.38 -15.47 -18.38
C LYS A 68 18.88 -14.75 -17.14
N PRO A 69 19.91 -15.29 -16.45
CA PRO A 69 20.57 -14.57 -15.39
C PRO A 69 21.03 -13.18 -15.87
N CYS A 70 20.89 -12.19 -15.04
CA CYS A 70 21.27 -10.80 -15.33
C CYS A 70 22.10 -10.23 -14.18
N ASP A 71 22.96 -9.26 -14.50
CA ASP A 71 23.63 -8.41 -13.52
C ASP A 71 22.75 -7.20 -13.11
N ALA A 72 23.28 -6.31 -12.28
CA ALA A 72 22.54 -5.14 -11.79
C ALA A 72 22.08 -4.20 -12.93
N SER A 73 22.90 -4.03 -13.97
CA SER A 73 22.57 -3.18 -15.12
C SER A 73 21.50 -3.81 -16.01
N GLU A 74 21.61 -5.12 -16.23
CA GLU A 74 20.63 -5.90 -16.99
C GLU A 74 19.30 -5.99 -16.21
N ALA A 75 19.33 -6.07 -14.87
CA ALA A 75 18.15 -6.01 -14.01
C ALA A 75 17.42 -4.67 -14.15
N ALA A 76 18.17 -3.55 -14.20
CA ALA A 76 17.60 -2.23 -14.45
C ALA A 76 16.96 -2.17 -15.85
N ALA A 77 17.69 -2.59 -16.88
CA ALA A 77 17.19 -2.61 -18.27
C ALA A 77 15.91 -3.46 -18.40
N LEU A 78 15.86 -4.62 -17.78
CA LEU A 78 14.67 -5.50 -17.78
C LEU A 78 13.48 -4.83 -17.08
N THR A 79 13.72 -4.13 -15.98
CA THR A 79 12.68 -3.40 -15.25
C THR A 79 12.10 -2.26 -16.09
N ASP A 80 12.93 -1.57 -16.86
CA ASP A 80 12.52 -0.52 -17.79
C ASP A 80 11.76 -1.12 -19.01
N GLU A 81 12.22 -2.24 -19.55
CA GLU A 81 11.56 -2.95 -20.64
C GLU A 81 10.16 -3.43 -20.24
N LEU A 82 9.97 -3.86 -19.00
CA LEU A 82 8.67 -4.18 -18.40
C LEU A 82 7.82 -2.95 -18.09
N GLY A 83 8.42 -1.76 -18.01
CA GLY A 83 7.78 -0.54 -17.56
C GLY A 83 7.42 -0.51 -16.06
N ILE A 84 7.96 -1.45 -15.27
CA ILE A 84 7.67 -1.57 -13.83
C ILE A 84 8.20 -0.38 -13.05
N ALA A 85 9.28 0.25 -13.50
CA ALA A 85 9.90 1.38 -12.83
C ALA A 85 8.90 2.51 -12.51
N SER A 86 8.01 2.84 -13.45
CA SER A 86 6.99 3.87 -13.25
C SER A 86 5.97 3.50 -12.17
N TYR A 87 5.56 2.25 -12.10
CA TYR A 87 4.63 1.76 -11.07
C TYR A 87 5.31 1.69 -9.71
N ALA A 88 6.54 1.20 -9.64
CA ALA A 88 7.32 1.19 -8.41
C ALA A 88 7.55 2.61 -7.87
N HIS A 89 7.84 3.57 -8.75
CA HIS A 89 7.95 4.98 -8.37
C HIS A 89 6.62 5.53 -7.86
N THR A 90 5.54 5.37 -8.64
CA THR A 90 4.21 5.89 -8.29
C THR A 90 3.71 5.32 -6.96
N TYR A 91 3.95 4.04 -6.71
CA TYR A 91 3.38 3.33 -5.54
C TYR A 91 4.42 3.02 -4.47
N SER A 92 5.58 3.66 -4.50
CA SER A 92 6.72 3.43 -3.59
C SER A 92 7.07 1.94 -3.45
N GLY A 93 6.99 1.23 -4.56
CA GLY A 93 7.22 -0.21 -4.64
C GLY A 93 8.68 -0.59 -4.51
N THR A 94 8.90 -1.86 -4.25
CA THR A 94 10.21 -2.51 -4.30
C THR A 94 10.27 -3.41 -5.53
N VAL A 95 11.39 -3.41 -6.24
CA VAL A 95 11.62 -4.31 -7.38
C VAL A 95 12.82 -5.19 -7.09
N CYS A 96 12.62 -6.49 -7.21
CA CYS A 96 13.68 -7.48 -7.07
C CYS A 96 13.78 -8.32 -8.34
N VAL A 97 14.99 -8.60 -8.79
CA VAL A 97 15.28 -9.57 -9.85
C VAL A 97 15.99 -10.75 -9.23
N MET A 98 15.39 -11.93 -9.32
CA MET A 98 15.91 -13.16 -8.73
C MET A 98 16.47 -14.08 -9.82
N ASN A 99 17.78 -14.18 -9.88
CA ASN A 99 18.47 -15.10 -10.78
C ASN A 99 18.34 -16.55 -10.30
N PRO A 100 18.45 -17.54 -11.18
CA PRO A 100 18.62 -18.93 -10.74
C PRO A 100 19.95 -19.10 -9.99
N LEU A 101 20.01 -20.03 -9.05
CA LEU A 101 21.26 -20.42 -8.35
C LEU A 101 22.30 -21.02 -9.29
N GLY A 102 21.86 -21.64 -10.37
CA GLY A 102 22.71 -22.22 -11.40
C GLY A 102 22.52 -21.55 -12.75
N LYS A 103 22.83 -22.30 -13.82
CA LYS A 103 22.56 -21.84 -15.19
C LYS A 103 21.08 -21.86 -15.57
N GLU A 104 20.30 -22.69 -14.89
CA GLU A 104 18.87 -22.91 -15.10
C GLU A 104 18.19 -22.95 -13.73
N TYR A 105 16.89 -22.63 -13.68
CA TYR A 105 16.10 -22.74 -12.47
C TYR A 105 15.91 -24.19 -12.02
N ASP A 106 16.20 -24.45 -10.76
CA ASP A 106 16.00 -25.72 -10.07
C ASP A 106 14.78 -25.64 -9.15
N ALA A 107 13.85 -26.59 -9.30
CA ALA A 107 12.58 -26.57 -8.58
C ALA A 107 12.72 -26.68 -7.05
N VAL A 108 13.82 -27.24 -6.53
CA VAL A 108 14.04 -27.41 -5.09
C VAL A 108 14.91 -26.28 -4.56
N LYS A 109 16.09 -26.08 -5.15
CA LYS A 109 17.06 -25.10 -4.67
C LYS A 109 16.58 -23.66 -4.80
N ASP A 110 16.02 -23.29 -5.96
CA ASP A 110 15.52 -21.95 -6.18
C ASP A 110 14.21 -21.67 -5.42
N LEU A 111 13.41 -22.71 -5.11
CA LEU A 111 12.29 -22.57 -4.19
C LEU A 111 12.75 -22.26 -2.77
N GLU A 112 13.76 -22.96 -2.28
CA GLU A 112 14.33 -22.70 -0.96
C GLU A 112 14.95 -21.30 -0.88
N ALA A 113 15.65 -20.89 -1.94
CA ALA A 113 16.20 -19.55 -2.05
C ALA A 113 15.10 -18.47 -2.03
N TYR A 114 13.99 -18.69 -2.74
CA TYR A 114 12.80 -17.82 -2.68
C TYR A 114 12.23 -17.70 -1.26
N LYS A 115 12.03 -18.81 -0.57
CA LYS A 115 11.55 -18.82 0.82
C LYS A 115 12.48 -18.06 1.76
N ASN A 116 13.78 -18.30 1.65
CA ASN A 116 14.80 -17.62 2.44
C ASN A 116 14.82 -16.10 2.16
N PHE A 117 14.69 -15.70 0.91
CA PHE A 117 14.58 -14.29 0.52
C PHE A 117 13.36 -13.62 1.15
N LEU A 118 12.17 -14.22 1.01
CA LEU A 118 10.95 -13.67 1.59
C LEU A 118 11.02 -13.55 3.10
N ASN A 119 11.60 -14.56 3.79
CA ASN A 119 11.80 -14.53 5.23
C ASN A 119 12.71 -13.37 5.66
N LYS A 120 13.79 -13.12 4.93
CA LYS A 120 14.68 -11.99 5.19
C LYS A 120 14.00 -10.65 4.94
N MET A 121 13.27 -10.54 3.85
CA MET A 121 12.58 -9.31 3.45
C MET A 121 11.28 -9.07 4.22
N ARG A 122 10.73 -10.08 4.87
CA ARG A 122 9.42 -10.01 5.54
C ARG A 122 8.34 -9.45 4.62
N VAL A 123 8.19 -10.05 3.44
CA VAL A 123 7.22 -9.63 2.42
C VAL A 123 5.96 -10.44 2.57
N PHE A 124 4.84 -9.82 2.92
CA PHE A 124 3.66 -10.59 3.33
C PHE A 124 2.32 -10.15 2.74
N THR A 125 2.22 -8.98 2.15
CA THR A 125 0.91 -8.45 1.77
C THR A 125 0.73 -8.25 0.28
N ASN A 126 1.61 -7.51 -0.38
CA ASN A 126 1.42 -7.11 -1.77
C ASN A 126 2.51 -7.65 -2.70
N LEU A 127 2.80 -8.95 -2.56
CA LEU A 127 3.81 -9.64 -3.36
C LEU A 127 3.28 -9.97 -4.75
N LYS A 128 3.93 -9.44 -5.78
CA LYS A 128 3.62 -9.67 -7.19
C LYS A 128 4.80 -10.38 -7.86
N ILE A 129 4.56 -11.53 -8.44
CA ILE A 129 5.58 -12.36 -9.10
C ILE A 129 5.47 -12.20 -10.61
N ILE A 130 6.58 -11.87 -11.26
CA ILE A 130 6.66 -11.74 -12.71
C ILE A 130 7.67 -12.74 -13.25
N GLY A 131 7.24 -13.67 -14.08
CA GLY A 131 8.11 -14.63 -14.74
C GLY A 131 8.18 -14.36 -16.24
N ILE A 132 9.39 -14.50 -16.82
CA ILE A 132 9.66 -14.32 -18.25
C ILE A 132 10.37 -15.56 -18.76
N GLY A 133 9.89 -16.18 -19.84
CA GLY A 133 10.51 -17.32 -20.51
C GLY A 133 10.79 -18.51 -19.56
N LYS A 134 12.05 -18.80 -19.28
CA LYS A 134 12.47 -19.84 -18.32
C LYS A 134 12.04 -19.50 -16.91
N GLY A 135 12.16 -18.22 -16.50
CA GLY A 135 11.66 -17.74 -15.22
C GLY A 135 10.15 -17.93 -15.08
N ALA A 136 9.37 -17.63 -16.13
CA ALA A 136 7.94 -17.91 -16.14
C ALA A 136 7.63 -19.41 -16.03
N THR A 137 8.44 -20.24 -16.66
CA THR A 137 8.31 -21.71 -16.56
C THR A 137 8.56 -22.19 -15.14
N PHE A 138 9.56 -21.64 -14.46
CA PHE A 138 9.83 -21.91 -13.04
C PHE A 138 8.68 -21.42 -12.15
N VAL A 139 8.21 -20.20 -12.36
CA VAL A 139 7.05 -19.66 -11.63
C VAL A 139 5.84 -20.57 -11.78
N ASN A 140 5.49 -20.97 -13.00
CA ASN A 140 4.34 -21.85 -13.26
C ASN A 140 4.48 -23.23 -12.60
N ARG A 141 5.69 -23.81 -12.59
CA ARG A 141 5.92 -25.19 -12.13
C ARG A 141 6.19 -25.29 -10.63
N THR A 142 6.70 -24.22 -10.02
CA THR A 142 7.21 -24.25 -8.66
C THR A 142 6.52 -23.21 -7.80
N ILE A 143 6.68 -21.92 -8.12
CA ILE A 143 6.17 -20.84 -7.26
C ILE A 143 4.64 -20.85 -7.15
N ALA A 144 3.92 -21.15 -8.24
CA ALA A 144 2.46 -21.22 -8.23
C ALA A 144 1.91 -22.27 -7.25
N GLY A 145 2.67 -23.34 -6.99
CA GLY A 145 2.33 -24.34 -5.98
C GLY A 145 2.53 -23.86 -4.52
N HIS A 146 3.27 -22.76 -4.33
CA HIS A 146 3.63 -22.16 -3.04
C HIS A 146 3.17 -20.70 -2.95
N ALA A 147 2.01 -20.39 -3.54
CA ALA A 147 1.55 -19.02 -3.74
C ALA A 147 0.74 -18.45 -2.56
N GLY A 148 0.79 -19.04 -1.37
CA GLY A 148 -0.02 -18.61 -0.22
C GLY A 148 0.13 -17.14 0.18
N ALA A 149 1.28 -16.53 -0.09
CA ALA A 149 1.54 -15.11 0.14
C ALA A 149 1.54 -14.26 -1.14
N VAL A 150 1.37 -14.89 -2.32
CA VAL A 150 1.47 -14.18 -3.60
C VAL A 150 0.13 -13.55 -3.97
N ALA A 151 0.11 -12.25 -4.10
CA ALA A 151 -1.09 -11.48 -4.46
C ALA A 151 -1.35 -11.40 -5.97
N GLY A 152 -0.43 -11.89 -6.80
CA GLY A 152 -0.64 -12.02 -8.24
C GLY A 152 0.59 -12.51 -8.98
N ILE A 153 0.37 -13.24 -10.05
CA ILE A 153 1.41 -13.78 -10.93
C ILE A 153 1.22 -13.22 -12.35
N VAL A 154 2.32 -12.81 -12.97
CA VAL A 154 2.41 -12.52 -14.40
C VAL A 154 3.32 -13.57 -15.05
N SER A 155 2.80 -14.36 -15.98
CA SER A 155 3.55 -15.38 -16.69
C SER A 155 3.66 -15.03 -18.19
N LEU A 156 4.87 -14.65 -18.60
CA LEU A 156 5.15 -14.21 -19.97
C LEU A 156 6.02 -15.26 -20.69
N ASN A 157 5.50 -15.87 -21.76
CA ASN A 157 6.18 -16.88 -22.55
C ASN A 157 6.62 -18.14 -21.77
N GLY A 158 6.01 -18.42 -20.61
CA GLY A 158 6.27 -19.62 -19.82
C GLY A 158 5.69 -20.90 -20.44
N ARG A 159 6.21 -22.04 -19.99
CA ARG A 159 5.64 -23.36 -20.33
C ARG A 159 4.63 -23.79 -19.25
N PRO A 160 3.66 -24.63 -19.61
CA PRO A 160 2.65 -25.10 -18.68
C PRO A 160 3.25 -26.01 -17.60
N ALA A 161 2.54 -26.07 -16.48
CA ALA A 161 2.76 -27.00 -15.38
C ALA A 161 1.48 -27.77 -15.06
N LYS A 162 1.62 -28.82 -14.27
CA LYS A 162 0.47 -29.42 -13.58
C LYS A 162 0.19 -28.59 -12.32
N THR A 163 -1.08 -28.36 -12.02
CA THR A 163 -1.50 -27.76 -10.76
C THR A 163 -1.08 -28.67 -9.62
N ALA A 164 -0.42 -28.12 -8.60
CA ALA A 164 -0.13 -28.85 -7.39
C ALA A 164 -1.42 -29.08 -6.59
N GLU A 165 -1.60 -30.30 -6.08
CA GLU A 165 -2.72 -30.60 -5.20
C GLU A 165 -2.65 -29.73 -3.94
N GLY A 166 -3.76 -29.12 -3.56
CA GLY A 166 -3.82 -28.23 -2.41
C GLY A 166 -3.12 -26.86 -2.57
N ALA A 167 -2.67 -26.53 -3.79
CA ALA A 167 -2.07 -25.22 -4.04
C ALA A 167 -3.06 -24.08 -3.76
N ALA A 168 -2.58 -23.05 -3.09
CA ALA A 168 -3.37 -21.86 -2.80
C ALA A 168 -3.84 -21.17 -4.09
N PRO A 169 -5.10 -20.72 -4.18
CA PRO A 169 -5.56 -19.90 -5.29
C PRO A 169 -4.69 -18.65 -5.45
N VAL A 170 -4.34 -18.29 -6.67
CA VAL A 170 -3.54 -17.10 -6.96
C VAL A 170 -3.99 -16.43 -8.25
N PRO A 171 -4.29 -15.11 -8.23
CA PRO A 171 -4.62 -14.37 -9.43
C PRO A 171 -3.47 -14.43 -10.45
N ALA A 172 -3.76 -14.67 -11.72
CA ALA A 172 -2.73 -14.83 -12.73
C ALA A 172 -3.07 -14.11 -14.05
N PHE A 173 -2.11 -13.34 -14.58
CA PHE A 173 -2.12 -12.80 -15.93
C PHE A 173 -1.14 -13.60 -16.80
N ILE A 174 -1.60 -14.07 -17.96
CA ILE A 174 -0.85 -14.98 -18.79
C ILE A 174 -0.81 -14.50 -20.22
N ALA A 175 0.39 -14.38 -20.79
CA ALA A 175 0.60 -13.99 -22.17
C ALA A 175 1.71 -14.82 -22.86
N GLY A 176 1.69 -14.85 -24.19
CA GLY A 176 2.69 -15.50 -25.02
C GLY A 176 2.24 -16.80 -25.66
N THR A 177 3.21 -17.55 -26.20
CA THR A 177 2.97 -18.66 -27.13
C THR A 177 2.15 -19.82 -26.56
N HIS A 178 2.35 -20.13 -25.25
CA HIS A 178 1.68 -21.23 -24.55
C HIS A 178 0.58 -20.75 -23.59
N SER A 179 0.09 -19.53 -23.76
CA SER A 179 -0.82 -18.88 -22.80
C SER A 179 -2.05 -19.73 -22.45
N ARG A 180 -2.69 -20.39 -23.40
CA ARG A 180 -3.86 -21.24 -23.15
C ARG A 180 -3.54 -22.46 -22.29
N GLN A 181 -2.40 -23.13 -22.55
CA GLN A 181 -1.99 -24.31 -21.78
C GLN A 181 -1.55 -23.92 -20.37
N VAL A 182 -0.85 -22.79 -20.22
CA VAL A 182 -0.49 -22.24 -18.91
C VAL A 182 -1.73 -21.84 -18.13
N ALA A 183 -2.68 -21.18 -18.77
CA ALA A 183 -3.93 -20.74 -18.13
C ALA A 183 -4.75 -21.90 -17.57
N ALA A 184 -4.76 -23.06 -18.22
CA ALA A 184 -5.54 -24.22 -17.76
C ALA A 184 -5.19 -24.63 -16.33
N ALA A 185 -3.91 -24.59 -15.96
CA ALA A 185 -3.46 -24.89 -14.59
C ALA A 185 -3.96 -23.84 -13.57
N TYR A 186 -3.85 -22.56 -13.90
CA TYR A 186 -4.31 -21.49 -13.02
C TYR A 186 -5.85 -21.42 -12.92
N ILE A 187 -6.57 -21.70 -14.00
CA ILE A 187 -8.04 -21.80 -14.00
C ILE A 187 -8.49 -22.90 -13.04
N LEU A 188 -7.84 -24.07 -13.09
CA LEU A 188 -8.13 -25.16 -12.16
C LEU A 188 -7.79 -24.79 -10.70
N GLN A 189 -6.61 -24.21 -10.47
CA GLN A 189 -6.14 -23.79 -9.14
C GLN A 189 -7.06 -22.76 -8.50
N ASN A 190 -7.59 -21.81 -9.28
CA ASN A 190 -8.51 -20.78 -8.81
C ASN A 190 -9.99 -21.21 -8.86
N GLN A 191 -10.30 -22.42 -9.31
CA GLN A 191 -11.67 -22.88 -9.56
C GLN A 191 -12.48 -21.85 -10.37
N ALA A 192 -11.81 -21.25 -11.38
CA ALA A 192 -12.32 -20.12 -12.11
C ALA A 192 -13.13 -20.57 -13.33
N GLU A 193 -14.22 -19.85 -13.62
CA GLU A 193 -15.08 -20.06 -14.76
C GLU A 193 -14.99 -18.87 -15.73
N PRO A 194 -15.31 -19.03 -17.02
CA PRO A 194 -15.34 -17.93 -17.97
C PRO A 194 -16.29 -16.82 -17.52
N VAL A 195 -15.82 -15.57 -17.46
CA VAL A 195 -16.64 -14.40 -17.09
C VAL A 195 -16.89 -13.52 -18.31
N ARG A 196 -15.81 -13.16 -19.02
CA ARG A 196 -15.89 -12.26 -20.18
C ARG A 196 -14.76 -12.50 -21.17
N LYS A 197 -14.99 -12.05 -22.40
CA LYS A 197 -13.95 -11.93 -23.41
C LYS A 197 -14.08 -10.53 -24.03
N GLU A 198 -13.09 -9.70 -23.85
CA GLU A 198 -13.14 -8.29 -24.23
C GLU A 198 -11.73 -7.81 -24.58
N ASP A 199 -11.60 -6.98 -25.59
CA ASP A 199 -10.33 -6.32 -25.98
C ASP A 199 -9.13 -7.28 -26.15
N GLY A 200 -9.38 -8.50 -26.65
CA GLY A 200 -8.32 -9.50 -26.80
C GLY A 200 -7.93 -10.21 -25.51
N LEU A 201 -8.61 -9.98 -24.40
CA LEU A 201 -8.43 -10.66 -23.13
C LEU A 201 -9.55 -11.68 -22.88
N ALA A 202 -9.21 -12.87 -22.42
CA ALA A 202 -10.15 -13.84 -21.89
C ALA A 202 -10.04 -13.86 -20.36
N CYS A 203 -11.13 -13.53 -19.67
CA CYS A 203 -11.17 -13.44 -18.21
C CYS A 203 -11.96 -14.59 -17.62
N TYR A 204 -11.41 -15.20 -16.60
CA TYR A 204 -11.99 -16.25 -15.77
C TYR A 204 -11.95 -15.81 -14.31
N ALA A 205 -12.97 -16.14 -13.54
CA ALA A 205 -13.00 -15.84 -12.11
C ALA A 205 -13.78 -16.91 -11.34
N ASN A 206 -13.44 -17.10 -10.08
CA ASN A 206 -14.24 -17.90 -9.16
C ASN A 206 -15.54 -17.16 -8.84
N ARG A 207 -16.67 -17.87 -8.81
CA ARG A 207 -17.98 -17.24 -8.55
C ARG A 207 -18.16 -16.74 -7.12
N GLN A 208 -17.54 -17.43 -6.16
CA GLN A 208 -17.67 -17.11 -4.74
C GLN A 208 -16.58 -16.11 -4.31
N GLU A 209 -15.39 -16.20 -4.91
CA GLU A 209 -14.22 -15.40 -4.62
C GLU A 209 -13.70 -14.70 -5.89
N PRO A 210 -14.32 -13.58 -6.32
CA PRO A 210 -14.03 -12.96 -7.62
C PRO A 210 -12.59 -12.50 -7.81
N LEU A 211 -11.82 -12.34 -6.73
CA LEU A 211 -10.39 -12.02 -6.80
C LEU A 211 -9.53 -13.21 -7.24
N GLN A 212 -10.04 -14.43 -7.13
CA GLN A 212 -9.40 -15.63 -7.68
C GLN A 212 -9.65 -15.67 -9.19
N GLN A 213 -8.91 -14.88 -9.94
CA GLN A 213 -9.14 -14.67 -11.36
C GLN A 213 -7.92 -15.03 -12.21
N VAL A 214 -8.18 -15.36 -13.48
CA VAL A 214 -7.17 -15.63 -14.50
C VAL A 214 -7.48 -14.78 -15.71
N VAL A 215 -6.51 -13.99 -16.16
CA VAL A 215 -6.62 -13.15 -17.35
C VAL A 215 -5.62 -13.67 -18.39
N VAL A 216 -6.08 -13.92 -19.60
CA VAL A 216 -5.27 -14.48 -20.68
C VAL A 216 -5.28 -13.53 -21.87
N SER A 217 -4.10 -13.03 -22.26
CA SER A 217 -3.97 -12.23 -23.46
C SER A 217 -4.02 -13.13 -24.71
N ALA A 218 -4.83 -12.75 -25.68
CA ALA A 218 -4.88 -13.40 -26.98
C ALA A 218 -3.69 -13.02 -27.88
N ASN A 219 -3.02 -11.90 -27.58
CA ASN A 219 -1.86 -11.43 -28.32
C ASN A 219 -0.61 -12.23 -27.92
N LYS A 220 -0.17 -13.10 -28.82
CA LYS A 220 1.01 -13.96 -28.63
C LYS A 220 2.34 -13.19 -28.68
N TYR A 221 2.34 -12.02 -29.28
CA TYR A 221 3.52 -11.20 -29.54
C TYR A 221 3.46 -9.87 -28.79
N ILE A 222 2.68 -9.80 -27.72
CA ILE A 222 2.58 -8.63 -26.85
C ILE A 222 3.98 -8.29 -26.30
N SER A 223 4.33 -7.02 -26.30
CA SER A 223 5.57 -6.56 -25.67
C SER A 223 5.54 -6.75 -24.16
N LEU A 224 6.68 -6.83 -23.49
CA LEU A 224 6.76 -6.98 -22.03
C LEU A 224 6.06 -5.82 -21.34
N LYS A 225 6.26 -4.59 -21.84
CA LYS A 225 5.65 -3.38 -21.29
C LYS A 225 4.12 -3.38 -21.39
N GLU A 226 3.59 -3.72 -22.56
CA GLU A 226 2.15 -3.80 -22.76
C GLU A 226 1.53 -4.92 -21.92
N ALA A 227 2.17 -6.10 -21.87
CA ALA A 227 1.72 -7.22 -21.06
C ALA A 227 1.67 -6.87 -19.57
N PHE A 228 2.69 -6.18 -19.05
CA PHE A 228 2.70 -5.76 -17.65
C PHE A 228 1.65 -4.68 -17.39
N ALA A 229 1.48 -3.71 -18.29
CA ALA A 229 0.45 -2.68 -18.16
C ALA A 229 -0.97 -3.28 -18.15
N GLU A 230 -1.25 -4.25 -19.03
CA GLU A 230 -2.52 -4.97 -19.01
C GLU A 230 -2.70 -5.78 -17.72
N ALA A 231 -1.66 -6.51 -17.27
CA ALA A 231 -1.68 -7.26 -16.02
C ALA A 231 -1.93 -6.35 -14.81
N TRP A 232 -1.29 -5.19 -14.77
CA TRP A 232 -1.51 -4.20 -13.71
C TRP A 232 -2.95 -3.73 -13.68
N LYS A 233 -3.45 -3.20 -14.79
CA LYS A 233 -4.79 -2.65 -14.91
C LYS A 233 -5.90 -3.67 -14.62
N THR A 234 -5.74 -4.90 -15.10
CA THR A 234 -6.81 -5.90 -15.04
C THR A 234 -6.79 -6.73 -13.77
N LEU A 235 -5.63 -6.87 -13.11
CA LEU A 235 -5.45 -7.85 -12.05
C LEU A 235 -4.59 -7.36 -10.89
N LEU A 236 -3.35 -6.90 -11.13
CA LEU A 236 -2.38 -6.72 -10.05
C LEU A 236 -2.72 -5.58 -9.09
N CYS A 237 -3.30 -4.48 -9.60
CA CYS A 237 -3.68 -3.33 -8.77
C CYS A 237 -4.95 -3.55 -7.93
N LYS A 238 -5.64 -4.68 -8.06
CA LYS A 238 -6.97 -4.88 -7.48
C LYS A 238 -7.01 -5.69 -6.21
N ASN A 239 -5.88 -6.22 -5.80
CA ASN A 239 -5.84 -7.12 -4.65
C ASN A 239 -4.50 -7.10 -3.92
N TYR A 240 -4.55 -7.51 -2.68
CA TYR A 240 -3.40 -7.86 -1.86
C TYR A 240 -3.71 -9.15 -1.07
N ARG A 241 -2.75 -9.66 -0.31
CA ARG A 241 -2.97 -10.76 0.63
C ARG A 241 -3.10 -10.21 2.03
N PHE A 242 -4.21 -10.49 2.69
CA PHE A 242 -4.32 -10.25 4.12
C PHE A 242 -3.46 -11.27 4.86
N ASN A 243 -2.58 -10.79 5.72
CA ASN A 243 -1.82 -11.65 6.59
C ASN A 243 -2.30 -11.55 8.03
N ASN A 244 -2.16 -12.65 8.76
CA ASN A 244 -2.34 -12.59 10.19
C ASN A 244 -1.11 -11.90 10.79
N TYR A 245 -1.32 -10.72 11.34
CA TYR A 245 -0.29 -9.88 11.94
C TYR A 245 0.54 -10.62 13.00
N GLU A 246 -0.07 -11.51 13.79
CA GLU A 246 0.61 -12.30 14.81
C GLU A 246 1.66 -13.24 14.20
N HIS A 247 1.36 -13.86 13.07
CA HIS A 247 2.31 -14.77 12.42
C HIS A 247 3.45 -14.03 11.75
N THR A 248 3.19 -12.89 11.14
CA THR A 248 4.20 -12.16 10.37
C THR A 248 5.15 -11.34 11.23
N TRP A 249 4.66 -10.83 12.34
CA TRP A 249 5.44 -9.95 13.21
C TRP A 249 6.51 -10.68 14.01
N TYR A 250 6.18 -11.86 14.55
CA TYR A 250 7.04 -12.56 15.50
C TYR A 250 7.84 -13.73 14.93
N THR A 251 7.36 -14.36 13.89
CA THR A 251 7.92 -15.65 13.46
C THR A 251 8.65 -15.61 12.13
N GLY A 252 8.57 -14.51 11.38
CA GLY A 252 8.94 -14.50 9.97
C GLY A 252 7.99 -15.39 9.17
N ALA A 253 7.82 -15.12 7.90
CA ALA A 253 6.89 -15.89 7.08
C ALA A 253 7.47 -17.26 6.78
N GLN A 254 6.93 -18.26 7.41
CA GLN A 254 7.07 -19.64 6.96
C GLN A 254 5.75 -19.99 6.27
N PHE A 255 5.61 -19.58 5.02
CA PHE A 255 4.37 -19.67 4.25
C PHE A 255 3.75 -21.06 4.22
N ASP A 256 4.59 -22.10 4.28
CA ASP A 256 4.15 -23.49 4.32
C ASP A 256 3.62 -23.91 5.70
N GLN A 257 3.97 -23.20 6.78
CA GLN A 257 3.54 -23.54 8.15
C GLN A 257 2.23 -22.86 8.54
N TYR A 258 1.95 -21.67 8.01
CA TYR A 258 0.83 -20.84 8.44
C TYR A 258 -0.32 -20.78 7.44
N GLY A 259 -0.21 -21.55 6.36
CA GLY A 259 -1.27 -21.68 5.38
C GLY A 259 -1.33 -20.52 4.40
N THR A 260 -2.52 -20.35 3.84
CA THR A 260 -2.81 -19.38 2.80
C THR A 260 -3.37 -18.11 3.40
N TYR A 261 -2.82 -16.97 3.02
CA TYR A 261 -3.41 -15.68 3.33
C TYR A 261 -4.57 -15.40 2.38
N GLU A 262 -5.63 -14.80 2.91
CA GLU A 262 -6.81 -14.46 2.13
C GLU A 262 -6.49 -13.36 1.11
N LEU A 263 -7.13 -13.45 -0.06
CA LEU A 263 -7.11 -12.36 -1.05
C LEU A 263 -8.13 -11.31 -0.61
N GLU A 264 -7.66 -10.07 -0.51
CA GLU A 264 -8.50 -8.93 -0.16
C GLU A 264 -8.54 -7.93 -1.31
N PRO A 265 -9.66 -7.25 -1.53
CA PRO A 265 -9.76 -6.22 -2.53
C PRO A 265 -8.88 -5.01 -2.14
N TYR A 266 -8.15 -4.50 -3.12
CA TYR A 266 -7.43 -3.25 -3.00
C TYR A 266 -7.92 -2.28 -4.07
N ILE A 267 -8.28 -1.10 -3.65
CA ILE A 267 -8.69 -0.02 -4.54
C ILE A 267 -7.62 1.06 -4.45
N MET A 268 -7.06 1.39 -5.60
CA MET A 268 -6.05 2.43 -5.66
C MET A 268 -6.68 3.78 -5.26
N PRO A 269 -5.97 4.62 -4.48
CA PRO A 269 -6.49 5.96 -4.16
C PRO A 269 -6.95 6.75 -5.39
N GLU A 270 -6.25 6.60 -6.50
CA GLU A 270 -6.58 7.25 -7.76
C GLU A 270 -7.92 6.78 -8.36
N ASP A 271 -8.31 5.51 -8.14
CA ASP A 271 -9.60 4.96 -8.57
C ASP A 271 -10.78 5.51 -7.74
N TRP A 272 -10.49 6.08 -6.57
CA TRP A 272 -11.45 6.81 -5.74
C TRP A 272 -11.53 8.31 -6.09
N GLY A 273 -10.80 8.77 -7.09
CA GLY A 273 -10.70 10.19 -7.41
C GLY A 273 -9.84 10.98 -6.43
N ILE A 274 -8.82 10.33 -5.87
CA ILE A 274 -7.86 10.96 -4.98
C ILE A 274 -6.57 11.29 -5.73
N THR A 275 -6.12 12.53 -5.60
CA THR A 275 -4.76 12.92 -6.00
C THR A 275 -3.81 12.62 -4.84
N ARG A 276 -2.88 11.68 -5.07
CA ARG A 276 -1.82 11.36 -4.13
C ARG A 276 -0.56 12.17 -4.44
N ARG A 277 0.11 12.65 -3.39
CA ARG A 277 1.39 13.35 -3.49
C ARG A 277 2.38 12.77 -2.50
N VAL A 278 3.65 12.71 -2.90
CA VAL A 278 4.78 12.32 -2.03
C VAL A 278 5.60 13.58 -1.82
N MET A 279 5.75 13.98 -0.56
CA MET A 279 6.43 15.20 -0.18
C MET A 279 7.71 14.91 0.57
N LYS A 280 8.81 15.53 0.13
CA LYS A 280 10.13 15.47 0.77
C LYS A 280 10.60 16.90 0.96
N LYS A 281 10.73 17.36 2.22
CA LYS A 281 11.08 18.75 2.45
C LYS A 281 11.68 18.97 3.83
N ASP A 282 12.77 19.72 3.87
CA ASP A 282 13.31 20.27 5.11
C ASP A 282 12.49 21.51 5.53
N LEU A 283 11.82 21.41 6.67
CA LEU A 283 10.97 22.48 7.22
C LEU A 283 11.61 23.20 8.41
N ILE A 284 12.64 22.59 9.02
CA ILE A 284 13.25 23.12 10.28
C ILE A 284 14.77 23.07 10.29
N GLY A 285 15.43 22.78 9.18
CA GLY A 285 16.89 22.75 9.08
C GLY A 285 17.52 21.46 9.65
N THR A 286 16.76 20.37 9.81
CA THR A 286 17.27 19.10 10.35
C THR A 286 17.38 18.00 9.29
N GLY A 287 17.02 18.30 8.06
CA GLY A 287 16.94 17.39 6.93
C GLY A 287 15.50 17.19 6.47
N ASP A 288 15.37 16.49 5.35
CA ASP A 288 14.05 16.32 4.73
C ASP A 288 13.11 15.45 5.57
N PHE A 289 11.92 15.93 5.79
CA PHE A 289 10.77 15.16 6.24
C PHE A 289 10.11 14.46 5.05
N LEU A 290 9.54 13.27 5.27
CA LEU A 290 8.73 12.55 4.29
C LEU A 290 7.28 12.49 4.77
N TRP A 291 6.34 12.83 3.89
CA TRP A 291 4.92 12.54 4.11
C TRP A 291 4.19 12.29 2.79
N TYR A 292 3.04 11.66 2.89
CA TYR A 292 2.14 11.40 1.77
C TYR A 292 0.86 12.21 1.97
N GLU A 293 0.37 12.82 0.91
CA GLU A 293 -0.88 13.57 0.92
C GLU A 293 -1.91 12.88 0.02
N PHE A 294 -3.13 12.77 0.50
CA PHE A 294 -4.26 12.21 -0.22
C PHE A 294 -5.37 13.27 -0.29
N HIS A 295 -5.59 13.77 -1.49
CA HIS A 295 -6.55 14.85 -1.75
C HIS A 295 -7.71 14.31 -2.57
N PRO A 296 -8.91 14.08 -1.99
CA PRO A 296 -10.12 13.92 -2.77
C PRO A 296 -10.30 15.10 -3.75
N GLU A 297 -10.74 14.83 -4.98
CA GLU A 297 -10.84 15.86 -6.02
C GLU A 297 -11.72 17.04 -5.59
N ALA A 298 -12.77 16.78 -4.82
CA ALA A 298 -13.63 17.82 -4.27
C ALA A 298 -12.90 18.79 -3.35
N THR A 299 -11.93 18.30 -2.55
CA THR A 299 -11.16 19.15 -1.62
C THR A 299 -10.26 20.15 -2.34
N LEU A 300 -9.73 19.79 -3.52
CA LEU A 300 -8.88 20.67 -4.31
C LEU A 300 -9.66 21.87 -4.92
N LYS A 301 -10.97 21.73 -5.05
CA LYS A 301 -11.88 22.75 -5.61
C LYS A 301 -12.70 23.46 -4.54
N ALA A 302 -12.51 23.10 -3.27
CA ALA A 302 -13.27 23.63 -2.15
C ALA A 302 -12.94 25.09 -1.84
N GLU A 303 -13.86 25.77 -1.18
CA GLU A 303 -13.68 27.14 -0.73
C GLU A 303 -12.58 27.22 0.35
N LYS A 304 -12.08 28.45 0.56
CA LYS A 304 -11.10 28.74 1.58
C LYS A 304 -11.64 28.38 2.97
N ALA A 305 -10.80 27.72 3.80
CA ALA A 305 -11.10 27.33 5.17
C ALA A 305 -12.39 26.51 5.32
N SER A 306 -12.63 25.56 4.39
CA SER A 306 -13.83 24.72 4.40
C SER A 306 -13.52 23.21 4.53
N VAL A 307 -12.26 22.79 4.41
CA VAL A 307 -11.85 21.38 4.35
C VAL A 307 -11.11 20.96 5.63
N PRO A 308 -11.50 19.86 6.30
CA PRO A 308 -10.73 19.31 7.40
C PRO A 308 -9.40 18.72 6.93
N LEU A 309 -8.42 18.66 7.85
CA LEU A 309 -7.16 17.97 7.67
C LEU A 309 -7.02 16.87 8.73
N LEU A 310 -6.75 15.65 8.31
CA LEU A 310 -6.42 14.53 9.19
C LEU A 310 -4.96 14.12 8.98
N LEU A 311 -4.16 14.18 10.04
CA LEU A 311 -2.83 13.58 10.06
C LEU A 311 -2.93 12.15 10.57
N LEU A 312 -2.23 11.23 9.89
CA LEU A 312 -2.10 9.84 10.32
C LEU A 312 -0.66 9.54 10.71
N LEU A 313 -0.52 8.79 11.80
CA LEU A 313 0.76 8.43 12.41
C LEU A 313 0.83 6.91 12.55
N HIS A 314 1.66 6.30 11.72
CA HIS A 314 1.80 4.84 11.67
C HIS A 314 2.39 4.25 12.97
N GLY A 315 2.16 2.96 13.18
CA GLY A 315 2.77 2.18 14.26
C GLY A 315 4.29 2.04 14.09
N ASN A 316 4.94 1.56 15.14
CA ASN A 316 6.40 1.44 15.17
C ASN A 316 6.93 0.62 13.98
N ASN A 317 7.88 1.19 13.24
CA ASN A 317 8.52 0.58 12.08
C ASN A 317 7.59 0.22 10.91
N ASN A 318 6.36 0.72 10.87
CA ASN A 318 5.47 0.52 9.72
C ASN A 318 5.85 1.45 8.55
N ASP A 319 5.37 1.10 7.38
CA ASP A 319 5.34 2.00 6.25
C ASP A 319 4.27 3.08 6.50
N PRO A 320 4.56 4.38 6.29
CA PRO A 320 3.58 5.44 6.57
C PRO A 320 2.27 5.26 5.84
N ARG A 321 2.27 4.75 4.61
CA ARG A 321 1.02 4.53 3.86
C ARG A 321 0.15 3.40 4.40
N THR A 322 0.72 2.51 5.22
CA THR A 322 -0.03 1.40 5.79
C THR A 322 -1.23 1.88 6.59
N GLN A 323 -1.06 2.92 7.40
CA GLN A 323 -2.17 3.47 8.19
C GLN A 323 -3.26 4.05 7.29
N ALA A 324 -2.91 4.89 6.32
CA ALA A 324 -3.88 5.50 5.41
C ALA A 324 -4.63 4.46 4.56
N GLU A 325 -3.88 3.58 3.89
CA GLU A 325 -4.43 2.66 2.88
C GLU A 325 -5.14 1.43 3.48
N THR A 326 -4.97 1.13 4.79
CA THR A 326 -5.56 -0.05 5.41
C THR A 326 -6.61 0.23 6.46
N SER A 327 -6.70 1.47 6.91
CA SER A 327 -7.61 1.84 8.02
C SER A 327 -9.01 2.22 7.56
N GLY A 328 -9.22 2.44 6.25
CA GLY A 328 -10.47 2.97 5.67
C GLY A 328 -10.54 4.50 5.66
N PHE A 329 -9.47 5.20 6.09
CA PHE A 329 -9.47 6.67 6.09
C PHE A 329 -9.44 7.27 4.69
N ILE A 330 -8.91 6.53 3.69
CA ILE A 330 -8.93 6.99 2.28
C ILE A 330 -10.35 7.03 1.73
N GLU A 331 -11.13 5.97 1.95
CA GLU A 331 -12.53 5.90 1.54
C GLU A 331 -13.36 6.96 2.25
N LEU A 332 -13.13 7.11 3.55
CA LEU A 332 -13.82 8.09 4.37
C LEU A 332 -13.47 9.53 3.96
N ALA A 333 -12.22 9.78 3.55
CA ALA A 333 -11.82 11.09 3.04
C ALA A 333 -12.60 11.51 1.79
N VAL A 334 -12.94 10.55 0.92
CA VAL A 334 -13.80 10.81 -0.25
C VAL A 334 -15.23 11.07 0.17
N GLU A 335 -15.76 10.27 1.09
CA GLU A 335 -17.16 10.36 1.56
C GLU A 335 -17.41 11.70 2.29
N GLU A 336 -16.47 12.11 3.15
CA GLU A 336 -16.62 13.27 4.06
C GLU A 336 -15.81 14.51 3.62
N ASN A 337 -15.14 14.46 2.47
CA ASN A 337 -14.41 15.58 1.87
C ASN A 337 -13.33 16.20 2.77
N PHE A 338 -12.39 15.41 3.27
CA PHE A 338 -11.22 15.90 4.01
C PHE A 338 -9.90 15.46 3.37
N ILE A 339 -8.82 16.16 3.68
CA ILE A 339 -7.47 15.85 3.24
C ILE A 339 -6.82 14.94 4.29
N VAL A 340 -6.12 13.89 3.82
CA VAL A 340 -5.30 13.03 4.68
C VAL A 340 -3.82 13.31 4.43
N ALA A 341 -3.04 13.46 5.49
CA ALA A 341 -1.59 13.52 5.44
C ALA A 341 -1.00 12.40 6.32
N GLU A 342 -0.32 11.44 5.71
CA GLU A 342 0.34 10.33 6.39
C GLU A 342 1.83 10.59 6.55
N LEU A 343 2.32 10.62 7.80
CA LEU A 343 3.65 11.11 8.11
C LEU A 343 4.65 9.98 8.38
N GLU A 344 5.86 10.08 7.81
CA GLU A 344 7.03 9.29 8.24
C GLU A 344 7.67 9.97 9.47
N TRP A 345 6.94 9.95 10.56
CA TRP A 345 7.33 10.67 11.78
C TRP A 345 8.56 10.08 12.49
N GLN A 346 8.89 8.79 12.25
CA GLN A 346 10.04 8.11 12.87
C GLN A 346 11.37 8.36 12.13
N GLY A 347 11.31 8.94 10.94
CA GLY A 347 12.47 9.34 10.15
C GLY A 347 12.94 8.32 9.13
N ASN A 348 13.15 7.08 9.47
CA ASN A 348 13.38 5.92 8.58
C ASN A 348 14.14 6.21 7.26
N GLY A 349 15.28 6.90 7.34
CA GLY A 349 16.05 7.38 6.19
C GLY A 349 15.80 8.86 5.86
N TYR A 350 14.88 9.49 6.58
CA TYR A 350 14.60 10.93 6.59
C TYR A 350 14.82 11.50 7.99
N ALA A 351 14.67 12.80 8.17
CA ALA A 351 14.72 13.41 9.49
C ALA A 351 13.50 12.98 10.31
N PRO A 352 13.69 12.57 11.59
CA PRO A 352 12.56 12.31 12.50
C PRO A 352 11.86 13.63 12.83
N MET A 353 10.52 13.63 12.81
CA MET A 353 9.77 14.88 12.95
C MET A 353 9.68 15.37 14.39
N GLY A 354 9.52 14.49 15.37
CA GLY A 354 9.10 14.89 16.71
C GLY A 354 7.77 15.65 16.69
N LEU A 355 7.33 16.19 17.83
CA LEU A 355 6.07 16.95 17.87
C LEU A 355 6.18 18.31 17.17
N ASP A 356 7.33 18.96 17.26
CA ASP A 356 7.57 20.26 16.63
C ASP A 356 7.65 20.13 15.10
N GLY A 357 8.30 19.08 14.58
CA GLY A 357 8.34 18.80 13.16
C GLY A 357 6.96 18.50 12.58
N ILE A 358 6.14 17.72 13.30
CA ILE A 358 4.73 17.45 12.89
C ILE A 358 3.92 18.74 12.83
N GLU A 359 4.06 19.61 13.82
CA GLU A 359 3.43 20.94 13.82
C GLU A 359 3.86 21.77 12.61
N GLN A 360 5.14 21.74 12.22
CA GLN A 360 5.62 22.46 11.04
C GLN A 360 5.07 21.88 9.73
N VAL A 361 4.84 20.56 9.66
CA VAL A 361 4.12 19.98 8.53
C VAL A 361 2.69 20.53 8.46
N VAL A 362 1.97 20.62 9.58
CA VAL A 362 0.63 21.24 9.60
C VAL A 362 0.67 22.67 9.09
N TYR A 363 1.57 23.51 9.61
CA TYR A 363 1.68 24.90 9.14
C TYR A 363 2.05 24.99 7.65
N HIS A 364 2.88 24.10 7.17
CA HIS A 364 3.19 24.00 5.76
C HIS A 364 1.94 23.66 4.92
N LEU A 365 1.13 22.69 5.35
CA LEU A 365 -0.10 22.28 4.68
C LEU A 365 -1.14 23.41 4.68
N LEU A 366 -1.36 24.06 5.81
CA LEU A 366 -2.28 25.22 5.93
C LEU A 366 -1.86 26.39 5.03
N LYS A 367 -0.57 26.63 4.86
CA LYS A 367 -0.04 27.65 3.96
C LYS A 367 -0.18 27.24 2.49
N THR A 368 0.01 25.98 2.17
CA THR A 368 0.01 25.45 0.80
C THR A 368 -1.41 25.29 0.27
N TYR A 369 -2.34 24.91 1.14
CA TYR A 369 -3.73 24.60 0.80
C TYR A 369 -4.68 25.50 1.58
N PRO A 370 -4.98 26.70 1.09
CA PRO A 370 -5.83 27.67 1.79
C PRO A 370 -7.27 27.21 2.01
N GLN A 371 -7.71 26.15 1.35
CA GLN A 371 -9.01 25.50 1.59
C GLN A 371 -9.04 24.72 2.91
N ILE A 372 -7.90 24.37 3.51
CA ILE A 372 -7.90 23.71 4.82
C ILE A 372 -8.40 24.68 5.89
N ASP A 373 -9.33 24.22 6.70
CA ASP A 373 -9.83 24.93 7.88
C ASP A 373 -8.87 24.74 9.05
N PRO A 374 -8.19 25.79 9.51
CA PRO A 374 -7.23 25.66 10.62
C PRO A 374 -7.87 25.26 11.96
N SER A 375 -9.20 25.41 12.11
CA SER A 375 -9.92 24.97 13.31
C SER A 375 -10.31 23.49 13.27
N ARG A 376 -10.13 22.81 12.11
CA ARG A 376 -10.49 21.42 11.89
C ARG A 376 -9.27 20.58 11.47
N VAL A 377 -8.20 20.64 12.27
CA VAL A 377 -6.99 19.84 12.13
C VAL A 377 -7.02 18.73 13.16
N TYR A 378 -6.90 17.49 12.70
CA TYR A 378 -6.99 16.28 13.52
C TYR A 378 -5.71 15.45 13.40
N ALA A 379 -5.40 14.65 14.42
CA ALA A 379 -4.36 13.65 14.34
C ALA A 379 -4.89 12.30 14.85
N GLU A 380 -4.55 11.22 14.14
CA GLU A 380 -4.85 9.86 14.53
C GLU A 380 -3.57 9.03 14.46
N GLY A 381 -3.41 8.05 15.35
CA GLY A 381 -2.24 7.20 15.36
C GLY A 381 -2.51 5.81 15.89
N LEU A 382 -1.71 4.84 15.39
CA LEU A 382 -1.74 3.44 15.80
C LEU A 382 -0.52 3.11 16.68
N SER A 383 -0.71 2.44 17.82
CA SER A 383 0.37 1.93 18.68
C SER A 383 1.37 3.05 19.06
N ALA A 384 2.60 3.04 18.56
CA ALA A 384 3.57 4.10 18.75
C ALA A 384 3.08 5.46 18.20
N GLY A 385 2.40 5.44 17.05
CA GLY A 385 1.73 6.63 16.50
C GLY A 385 0.63 7.16 17.40
N ALA A 386 -0.10 6.28 18.10
CA ALA A 386 -1.13 6.69 19.05
C ALA A 386 -0.55 7.43 20.27
N ALA A 387 0.61 6.97 20.76
CA ALA A 387 1.33 7.70 21.82
C ALA A 387 1.77 9.09 21.33
N THR A 388 2.22 9.20 20.08
CA THR A 388 2.59 10.49 19.47
C THR A 388 1.37 11.38 19.25
N ALA A 389 0.24 10.85 18.76
CA ALA A 389 -1.02 11.59 18.61
C ALA A 389 -1.51 12.14 19.95
N THR A 390 -1.48 11.31 21.01
CA THR A 390 -1.78 11.76 22.37
C THR A 390 -0.90 12.94 22.78
N GLY A 391 0.38 12.87 22.41
CA GLY A 391 1.30 13.95 22.66
C GLY A 391 0.99 15.25 21.95
N LEU A 392 0.57 15.16 20.74
CA LEU A 392 0.10 16.31 19.99
C LEU A 392 -1.11 16.93 20.67
N GLY A 393 -2.10 16.13 21.07
CA GLY A 393 -3.28 16.61 21.79
C GLY A 393 -2.95 17.35 23.08
N ILE A 394 -1.96 16.87 23.86
CA ILE A 394 -1.58 17.49 25.14
C ILE A 394 -0.69 18.73 24.95
N ARG A 395 0.32 18.65 24.06
CA ARG A 395 1.37 19.68 23.95
C ARG A 395 1.15 20.68 22.82
N LYS A 396 0.33 20.32 21.84
CA LYS A 396 0.02 21.11 20.64
C LYS A 396 -1.50 21.31 20.48
N SER A 397 -2.23 21.38 21.60
CA SER A 397 -3.69 21.56 21.64
C SER A 397 -4.17 22.83 20.92
N HIS A 398 -3.30 23.82 20.75
CA HIS A 398 -3.57 25.02 19.97
C HIS A 398 -3.61 24.77 18.45
N VAL A 399 -3.12 23.62 17.97
CA VAL A 399 -3.11 23.24 16.55
C VAL A 399 -4.19 22.20 16.26
N PHE A 400 -4.39 21.23 17.17
CA PHE A 400 -5.24 20.07 16.93
C PHE A 400 -6.59 20.21 17.63
N ALA A 401 -7.67 20.17 16.86
CA ALA A 401 -9.04 20.20 17.37
C ALA A 401 -9.40 18.92 18.15
N ALA A 402 -8.90 17.76 17.68
CA ALA A 402 -9.01 16.49 18.38
C ALA A 402 -7.91 15.51 17.95
N VAL A 403 -7.68 14.47 18.78
CA VAL A 403 -6.74 13.39 18.48
C VAL A 403 -7.37 12.05 18.75
N GLY A 404 -7.10 11.07 17.85
CA GLY A 404 -7.45 9.66 17.98
C GLY A 404 -6.21 8.84 18.37
N ALA A 405 -6.35 7.92 19.33
CA ALA A 405 -5.28 7.04 19.73
C ALA A 405 -5.75 5.58 19.73
N GLN A 406 -5.25 4.80 18.75
CA GLN A 406 -5.60 3.38 18.59
C GLN A 406 -4.52 2.50 19.20
N SER A 407 -4.91 1.60 20.11
CA SER A 407 -4.02 0.59 20.71
C SER A 407 -2.80 1.18 21.43
N ALA A 408 -2.91 2.37 22.02
CA ALA A 408 -1.94 2.93 22.92
C ALA A 408 -2.40 2.72 24.36
N GLY A 409 -1.60 2.01 25.14
CA GLY A 409 -1.77 1.97 26.58
C GLY A 409 -1.23 3.26 27.20
N LEU A 410 -2.10 4.14 27.66
CA LEU A 410 -1.72 5.19 28.58
C LEU A 410 -1.75 4.59 29.99
N THR A 411 -0.64 4.06 30.45
CA THR A 411 -0.50 3.72 31.86
C THR A 411 0.18 4.90 32.57
N PRO A 412 -0.33 5.32 33.75
CA PRO A 412 0.27 6.41 34.52
C PRO A 412 1.76 6.20 34.79
N ASP A 413 2.21 4.95 34.80
CA ASP A 413 3.55 4.54 35.26
C ASP A 413 4.53 4.23 34.12
N ARG A 414 4.12 4.30 32.85
CA ARG A 414 5.01 3.99 31.72
C ARG A 414 5.08 5.12 30.72
N TYR A 415 6.18 5.82 30.79
CA TYR A 415 6.61 6.80 29.79
C TYR A 415 7.05 6.10 28.51
N MET A 416 6.17 5.90 27.56
CA MET A 416 6.62 5.59 26.22
C MET A 416 7.17 6.86 25.57
N PHE A 417 8.37 6.81 25.05
CA PHE A 417 9.03 7.90 24.32
C PHE A 417 9.32 9.19 25.13
N GLY A 418 9.68 9.07 26.40
CA GLY A 418 10.11 10.22 27.22
C GLY A 418 8.98 11.15 27.68
N TRP A 419 7.76 10.68 27.63
CA TRP A 419 6.58 11.41 28.11
C TRP A 419 6.49 11.36 29.62
N ARG A 420 6.39 12.53 30.25
CA ARG A 420 6.04 12.65 31.69
C ARG A 420 4.55 12.92 31.81
N SER A 421 3.91 12.33 32.80
CA SER A 421 2.51 12.63 33.14
C SER A 421 2.32 14.12 33.36
N PRO A 422 1.16 14.69 33.03
CA PRO A 422 0.85 16.08 33.35
C PRO A 422 1.04 16.44 34.83
N ASP A 423 0.77 15.49 35.72
CA ASP A 423 0.82 15.67 37.20
C ASP A 423 2.25 15.81 37.76
N GLU A 424 3.26 15.31 37.03
CA GLU A 424 4.67 15.41 37.43
C GLU A 424 5.34 16.72 36.99
N ARG A 425 4.66 17.53 36.21
CA ARG A 425 5.10 18.85 35.79
C ARG A 425 4.36 19.89 36.58
N GLY A 426 4.83 20.22 37.77
CA GLY A 426 4.25 21.24 38.57
C GLY A 426 3.88 22.47 37.76
N GLY A 427 2.60 22.76 37.64
CA GLY A 427 2.07 24.04 37.27
C GLY A 427 2.14 24.48 35.82
N ALA A 428 2.22 23.59 34.82
CA ALA A 428 1.87 23.96 33.45
C ALA A 428 0.34 24.11 33.38
N GLU A 429 -0.13 25.32 33.22
CA GLU A 429 -1.54 25.60 32.94
C GLU A 429 -2.00 24.69 31.83
N THR A 430 -2.87 23.73 32.14
CA THR A 430 -3.66 23.00 31.18
C THR A 430 -4.54 24.04 30.51
N GLY A 431 -4.11 24.53 29.35
CA GLY A 431 -5.00 25.26 28.48
C GLY A 431 -6.24 24.39 28.30
N GLN A 432 -7.40 24.96 28.41
CA GLN A 432 -8.69 24.28 28.25
C GLN A 432 -8.76 23.57 26.93
N CYS A 433 -8.09 22.42 26.80
CA CYS A 433 -8.44 21.41 25.85
C CYS A 433 -9.61 20.66 26.47
N GLY A 434 -10.81 21.02 26.10
CA GLY A 434 -11.99 20.30 26.56
C GLY A 434 -11.78 18.81 26.33
N ASP A 435 -12.18 18.01 27.28
CA ASP A 435 -12.10 16.56 27.50
C ASP A 435 -12.29 15.62 26.28
N ARG A 436 -11.52 15.77 25.19
CA ARG A 436 -11.73 15.07 23.91
C ARG A 436 -10.56 14.19 23.50
N LEU A 437 -10.08 13.39 24.42
CA LEU A 437 -9.20 12.26 24.11
C LEU A 437 -10.06 11.04 23.87
N PHE A 438 -10.10 10.54 22.62
CA PHE A 438 -10.79 9.30 22.28
C PHE A 438 -9.82 8.14 22.32
N LEU A 439 -9.99 7.23 23.29
CA LEU A 439 -9.25 5.98 23.38
C LEU A 439 -10.12 4.85 22.80
N CYS A 440 -9.67 4.25 21.71
CA CYS A 440 -10.29 3.05 21.18
C CYS A 440 -9.51 1.82 21.63
N ASP A 441 -10.02 1.07 22.60
CA ASP A 441 -9.52 -0.26 22.96
C ASP A 441 -10.00 -1.29 21.94
N GLY A 442 -9.12 -1.69 21.02
CA GLY A 442 -9.40 -2.57 19.89
C GLY A 442 -8.74 -3.94 19.94
N TYR A 443 -8.89 -4.71 21.04
CA TYR A 443 -8.58 -6.14 21.04
C TYR A 443 -9.86 -6.98 21.20
N GLY A 444 -10.55 -7.24 20.09
CA GLY A 444 -11.68 -8.17 19.99
C GLY A 444 -11.43 -9.22 18.93
N ARG A 445 -11.26 -10.44 19.38
CA ARG A 445 -10.96 -11.66 18.61
C ARG A 445 -11.90 -11.92 17.42
N ARG A 446 -11.27 -12.34 16.30
CA ARG A 446 -11.76 -13.16 15.16
C ARG A 446 -12.60 -12.50 14.07
N SER A 447 -12.06 -12.68 12.84
CA SER A 447 -12.75 -12.92 11.56
C SER A 447 -13.96 -12.04 11.21
N ARG A 448 -13.73 -11.08 10.45
CA ARG A 448 -14.52 -10.14 9.63
C ARG A 448 -13.88 -8.75 9.73
N ALA A 449 -12.56 -8.71 9.54
CA ALA A 449 -11.73 -7.54 9.87
C ALA A 449 -12.05 -6.31 9.00
N PHE A 450 -12.46 -6.49 7.76
CA PHE A 450 -12.69 -5.37 6.84
C PHE A 450 -13.95 -4.55 7.21
N CYS A 451 -15.04 -5.21 7.49
CA CYS A 451 -16.29 -4.53 7.88
C CYS A 451 -16.19 -3.84 9.26
N LYS A 452 -15.43 -4.45 10.21
CA LYS A 452 -15.19 -3.85 11.54
C LYS A 452 -14.20 -2.69 11.52
N ARG A 453 -13.20 -2.68 10.60
CA ARG A 453 -12.25 -1.57 10.47
C ARG A 453 -12.92 -0.31 9.92
N LYS A 454 -13.75 -0.46 8.88
CA LYS A 454 -14.60 0.66 8.40
C LYS A 454 -15.52 1.20 9.50
N GLN A 455 -16.12 0.33 10.29
CA GLN A 455 -16.96 0.75 11.42
C GLN A 455 -16.17 1.45 12.52
N LEU A 456 -14.93 1.04 12.80
CA LEU A 456 -14.11 1.66 13.84
C LEU A 456 -13.62 3.06 13.43
N ALA A 457 -13.11 3.19 12.19
CA ALA A 457 -12.73 4.49 11.62
C ALA A 457 -13.93 5.43 11.53
N HIS A 458 -15.06 4.91 11.05
CA HIS A 458 -16.32 5.65 10.98
C HIS A 458 -16.86 6.06 12.37
N GLN A 459 -16.77 5.20 13.38
CA GLN A 459 -17.15 5.53 14.76
C GLN A 459 -16.22 6.55 15.40
N CYS A 460 -14.91 6.45 15.20
CA CYS A 460 -13.97 7.46 15.73
C CYS A 460 -14.16 8.82 15.08
N LEU A 461 -14.40 8.88 13.78
CA LEU A 461 -14.62 10.14 13.08
C LEU A 461 -16.02 10.72 13.32
N LEU A 462 -17.07 9.89 13.35
CA LEU A 462 -18.43 10.34 13.70
C LEU A 462 -18.49 10.89 15.12
N LEU A 463 -17.80 10.28 16.09
CA LEU A 463 -17.67 10.82 17.43
C LEU A 463 -16.94 12.18 17.45
N CYS A 464 -15.97 12.37 16.55
CA CYS A 464 -15.32 13.67 16.34
C CYS A 464 -16.24 14.70 15.67
N LEU A 465 -17.02 14.29 14.67
CA LEU A 465 -17.93 15.16 13.91
C LEU A 465 -19.22 15.48 14.69
N ASP A 466 -19.80 14.52 15.41
CA ASP A 466 -20.98 14.73 16.25
C ASP A 466 -20.71 15.72 17.39
N CYS A 467 -19.50 15.70 17.95
CA CYS A 467 -19.08 16.70 18.94
C CYS A 467 -19.01 18.13 18.38
N LEU A 468 -18.85 18.31 17.07
CA LEU A 468 -18.83 19.63 16.42
C LEU A 468 -20.24 20.15 16.15
N SER A 469 -21.20 19.26 15.81
CA SER A 469 -22.59 19.64 15.60
C SER A 469 -23.32 20.09 16.88
N ASP A 470 -22.87 19.62 18.04
CA ASP A 470 -23.43 20.05 19.34
C ASP A 470 -22.89 21.42 19.80
N HIS A 471 -21.73 21.85 19.30
CA HIS A 471 -21.18 23.17 19.66
C HIS A 471 -21.87 24.32 18.91
N GLU A 472 -22.36 24.06 17.69
CA GLU A 472 -23.18 25.06 16.94
C GLU A 472 -24.59 25.20 17.54
N ARG A 473 -25.10 24.21 18.29
CA ARG A 473 -26.42 24.24 18.93
C ARG A 473 -26.45 24.89 20.31
N HIS A 474 -25.31 25.05 20.98
CA HIS A 474 -25.21 25.61 22.34
C HIS A 474 -24.39 26.90 22.46
N GLY A 475 -23.95 27.48 21.33
CA GLY A 475 -23.22 28.76 21.30
C GLY A 475 -24.07 30.00 21.06
N GLY A 476 -25.37 29.91 21.26
CA GLY A 476 -26.32 31.01 21.07
C GLY A 476 -27.19 31.24 22.30
N GLU A 477 -26.59 31.60 23.44
CA GLU A 477 -27.24 32.36 24.53
C GLU A 477 -26.19 33.26 25.21
#